data_6730c71ff8e41db5b84a55970d9efd7c
#
_entry.id   6730c71ff8e41db5b84a55970d9efd7c
#
_cell.length_a   1.000
_cell.length_b   1.000
_cell.length_c   1.000
_cell.angle_alpha   90.00
_cell.angle_beta   90.00
_cell.angle_gamma   90.00
#
_symmetry.space_group_name_H-M   'P 1'
#
loop_
_entity.id
_entity.type
_entity.pdbx_description
1 polymer ?
#
loop_
_entity_poly.entity_id
_entity_poly.type
_entity_poly.pdbx_seq_one_letter_code
_entity_poly.pdbx_strand_id
1 'polypeptide(L)'
;MTSLKIGDKAPAFEGVNQNGEKVALKDFGGKKLILYFYPKDNTPGCTAESCNLNDNYEAWLEKGFDVVGVSPDSEKSHQKFTDKFGFRFNLIADTEKEILQAYGAWGEKSMYGKKYMGVLRTTFVIDEKGIIQEIFEKVNTKDHTNQIINTLNL
;
A
#
# COMPACT_ATOMS: atom_id res chain seq x y z
N MET A 1 14.33 1.60 -5.60
CA MET A 1 14.14 0.32 -4.86
C MET A 1 14.32 0.56 -3.38
N THR A 2 13.54 -0.12 -2.56
CA THR A 2 13.66 0.01 -1.12
C THR A 2 14.96 -0.60 -0.61
N SER A 3 15.54 0.00 0.44
CA SER A 3 16.67 -0.58 1.17
C SER A 3 16.21 -1.49 2.32
N LEU A 4 14.89 -1.50 2.61
CA LEU A 4 14.32 -2.37 3.63
C LEU A 4 14.36 -3.82 3.18
N LYS A 5 14.46 -4.73 4.15
CA LYS A 5 14.57 -6.17 3.91
C LYS A 5 13.58 -6.94 4.75
N ILE A 6 13.26 -8.15 4.32
CA ILE A 6 12.50 -9.11 5.14
C ILE A 6 13.23 -9.28 6.47
N GLY A 7 12.51 -9.19 7.56
CA GLY A 7 13.07 -9.26 8.91
C GLY A 7 13.34 -7.91 9.55
N ASP A 8 13.35 -6.83 8.76
CA ASP A 8 13.53 -5.49 9.30
C ASP A 8 12.26 -5.03 10.02
N LYS A 9 12.44 -4.18 11.02
CA LYS A 9 11.32 -3.49 11.65
C LYS A 9 10.72 -2.51 10.63
N ALA A 10 9.41 -2.59 10.42
CA ALA A 10 8.72 -1.66 9.54
C ALA A 10 8.79 -0.24 10.11
N PRO A 11 9.14 0.78 9.30
CA PRO A 11 9.14 2.15 9.77
C PRO A 11 7.77 2.56 10.30
N ALA A 12 7.74 3.23 11.45
CA ALA A 12 6.52 3.80 11.98
C ALA A 12 6.00 4.86 11.01
N PHE A 13 4.69 4.89 10.81
CA PHE A 13 4.07 5.92 9.99
C PHE A 13 2.81 6.46 10.65
N GLU A 14 2.46 7.66 10.27
CA GLU A 14 1.20 8.30 10.63
C GLU A 14 0.78 9.18 9.46
N GLY A 15 -0.48 9.07 9.07
CA GLY A 15 -1.02 9.86 7.97
C GLY A 15 -2.53 10.02 8.12
N VAL A 16 -3.14 10.66 7.14
CA VAL A 16 -4.59 10.96 7.15
C VAL A 16 -5.24 10.17 6.03
N ASN A 17 -6.35 9.52 6.33
CA ASN A 17 -7.08 8.72 5.36
C ASN A 17 -8.11 9.55 4.55
N GLN A 18 -8.89 8.87 3.71
CA GLN A 18 -9.91 9.50 2.84
C GLN A 18 -11.03 10.19 3.62
N ASN A 19 -11.17 9.92 4.89
CA ASN A 19 -12.20 10.52 5.76
C ASN A 19 -11.63 11.58 6.70
N GLY A 20 -10.36 11.96 6.54
CA GLY A 20 -9.70 12.94 7.41
C GLY A 20 -9.28 12.38 8.76
N GLU A 21 -9.29 11.06 8.93
CA GLU A 21 -8.92 10.41 10.19
C GLU A 21 -7.44 10.03 10.18
N LYS A 22 -6.81 10.10 11.35
CA LYS A 22 -5.41 9.67 11.51
C LYS A 22 -5.31 8.16 11.50
N VAL A 23 -4.35 7.65 10.73
CA VAL A 23 -4.02 6.22 10.65
C VAL A 23 -2.52 6.06 10.87
N ALA A 24 -2.15 5.19 11.77
CA ALA A 24 -0.75 4.92 12.11
C ALA A 24 -0.48 3.43 12.11
N LEU A 25 0.79 3.06 11.94
CA LEU A 25 1.19 1.64 11.95
C LEU A 25 0.77 0.96 13.26
N LYS A 26 0.90 1.65 14.39
CA LYS A 26 0.52 1.11 15.72
C LYS A 26 -0.94 0.68 15.82
N ASP A 27 -1.82 1.24 14.97
CA ASP A 27 -3.25 0.89 14.97
C ASP A 27 -3.49 -0.55 14.52
N PHE A 28 -2.51 -1.16 13.89
CA PHE A 28 -2.58 -2.53 13.37
C PHE A 28 -1.80 -3.53 14.22
N GLY A 29 -1.36 -3.13 15.42
CA GLY A 29 -0.68 -4.02 16.34
C GLY A 29 -1.52 -5.27 16.64
N GLY A 30 -0.90 -6.46 16.57
CA GLY A 30 -1.59 -7.72 16.72
C GLY A 30 -2.26 -8.24 15.45
N LYS A 31 -2.20 -7.50 14.36
CA LYS A 31 -2.69 -7.91 13.03
C LYS A 31 -1.56 -7.88 12.02
N LYS A 32 -1.70 -8.67 10.97
CA LYS A 32 -0.83 -8.54 9.80
C LYS A 32 -1.37 -7.43 8.91
N LEU A 33 -0.47 -6.72 8.24
CA LEU A 33 -0.82 -5.58 7.40
C LEU A 33 -0.25 -5.75 5.99
N ILE A 34 -1.11 -5.57 5.00
CA ILE A 34 -0.71 -5.40 3.61
C ILE A 34 -0.67 -3.89 3.36
N LEU A 35 0.53 -3.35 3.25
CA LEU A 35 0.76 -1.92 3.02
C LEU A 35 1.26 -1.75 1.60
N TYR A 36 0.43 -1.18 0.72
CA TYR A 36 0.81 -1.04 -0.68
C TYR A 36 0.91 0.43 -1.09
N PHE A 37 1.96 0.72 -1.84
CA PHE A 37 2.25 2.05 -2.37
C PHE A 37 1.94 2.06 -3.86
N TYR A 38 1.18 3.06 -4.31
CA TYR A 38 0.78 3.17 -5.71
C TYR A 38 0.88 4.62 -6.19
N PRO A 39 1.12 4.83 -7.51
CA PRO A 39 1.44 6.17 -8.03
C PRO A 39 0.29 7.16 -8.00
N LYS A 40 -0.93 6.76 -8.39
CA LYS A 40 -1.99 7.74 -8.58
C LYS A 40 -3.38 7.11 -8.59
N ASP A 41 -4.31 7.74 -7.87
CA ASP A 41 -5.71 7.34 -7.83
C ASP A 41 -6.32 7.32 -9.24
N ASN A 42 -7.22 6.37 -9.44
CA ASN A 42 -8.07 6.27 -10.62
C ASN A 42 -7.29 6.14 -11.95
N THR A 43 -6.10 5.54 -11.89
CA THR A 43 -5.36 5.11 -13.07
C THR A 43 -5.57 3.61 -13.25
N PRO A 44 -5.41 3.05 -14.48
CA PRO A 44 -5.77 1.65 -14.74
C PRO A 44 -5.10 0.62 -13.82
N GLY A 45 -3.78 0.69 -13.66
CA GLY A 45 -3.04 -0.26 -12.82
C GLY A 45 -3.37 -0.11 -11.34
N CYS A 46 -3.45 1.12 -10.86
CA CYS A 46 -3.77 1.39 -9.45
C CYS A 46 -5.21 1.00 -9.11
N THR A 47 -6.13 1.23 -10.02
CA THR A 47 -7.53 0.82 -9.87
C THR A 47 -7.64 -0.70 -9.83
N ALA A 48 -6.97 -1.41 -10.74
CA ALA A 48 -6.98 -2.87 -10.76
C ALA A 48 -6.44 -3.46 -9.46
N GLU A 49 -5.32 -2.96 -8.97
CA GLU A 49 -4.71 -3.41 -7.72
C GLU A 49 -5.62 -3.17 -6.52
N SER A 50 -6.11 -1.95 -6.38
CA SER A 50 -6.98 -1.57 -5.25
C SER A 50 -8.31 -2.34 -5.27
N CYS A 51 -8.92 -2.49 -6.43
CA CYS A 51 -10.16 -3.26 -6.56
C CYS A 51 -9.94 -4.75 -6.24
N ASN A 52 -8.84 -5.33 -6.69
CA ASN A 52 -8.51 -6.72 -6.38
C ASN A 52 -8.38 -6.95 -4.88
N LEU A 53 -7.66 -6.07 -4.17
CA LEU A 53 -7.53 -6.15 -2.72
C LEU A 53 -8.87 -5.93 -2.02
N ASN A 54 -9.68 -4.99 -2.51
CA ASN A 54 -10.98 -4.70 -1.92
C ASN A 54 -11.99 -5.82 -2.13
N ASP A 55 -12.00 -6.44 -3.30
CA ASP A 55 -12.89 -7.57 -3.59
C ASP A 55 -12.60 -8.76 -2.66
N ASN A 56 -11.37 -8.87 -2.19
CA ASN A 56 -10.92 -9.94 -1.29
C ASN A 56 -10.75 -9.47 0.16
N TYR A 57 -11.23 -8.27 0.49
CA TYR A 57 -10.97 -7.67 1.80
C TYR A 57 -11.49 -8.50 2.97
N GLU A 58 -12.71 -9.04 2.86
CA GLU A 58 -13.28 -9.90 3.92
C GLU A 58 -12.42 -11.15 4.13
N ALA A 59 -11.95 -11.76 3.04
CA ALA A 59 -11.05 -12.90 3.12
C ALA A 59 -9.73 -12.53 3.79
N TRP A 60 -9.19 -11.34 3.51
CA TRP A 60 -8.00 -10.85 4.19
C TRP A 60 -8.22 -10.68 5.68
N LEU A 61 -9.34 -10.07 6.08
CA LEU A 61 -9.69 -9.91 7.50
C LEU A 61 -9.81 -11.26 8.20
N GLU A 62 -10.41 -12.25 7.57
CA GLU A 62 -10.56 -13.60 8.11
C GLU A 62 -9.19 -14.27 8.32
N LYS A 63 -8.21 -13.95 7.50
CA LYS A 63 -6.83 -14.45 7.63
C LYS A 63 -5.99 -13.65 8.63
N GLY A 64 -6.56 -12.66 9.28
CA GLY A 64 -5.86 -11.81 10.24
C GLY A 64 -5.09 -10.65 9.62
N PHE A 65 -5.37 -10.28 8.38
CA PHE A 65 -4.73 -9.18 7.68
C PHE A 65 -5.66 -7.98 7.58
N ASP A 66 -5.10 -6.79 7.65
CA ASP A 66 -5.75 -5.57 7.17
C ASP A 66 -4.98 -5.05 5.95
N VAL A 67 -5.56 -4.07 5.26
CA VAL A 67 -5.00 -3.50 4.03
C VAL A 67 -4.97 -1.99 4.17
N VAL A 68 -3.85 -1.37 3.79
CA VAL A 68 -3.71 0.09 3.74
C VAL A 68 -3.01 0.45 2.44
N GLY A 69 -3.60 1.38 1.68
CA GLY A 69 -2.97 1.94 0.50
C GLY A 69 -2.39 3.31 0.79
N VAL A 70 -1.29 3.64 0.13
CA VAL A 70 -0.62 4.94 0.29
C VAL A 70 -0.25 5.48 -1.08
N SER A 71 -0.60 6.73 -1.33
CA SER A 71 -0.14 7.48 -2.50
C SER A 71 0.05 8.95 -2.15
N PRO A 72 0.72 9.74 -3.02
CA PRO A 72 0.88 11.18 -2.77
C PRO A 72 -0.37 12.00 -3.10
N ASP A 73 -1.47 11.36 -3.51
CA ASP A 73 -2.73 12.04 -3.77
C ASP A 73 -3.32 12.64 -2.50
N SER A 74 -4.18 13.65 -2.67
CA SER A 74 -4.84 14.34 -1.56
C SER A 74 -5.95 13.48 -0.93
N GLU A 75 -6.39 13.87 0.27
CA GLU A 75 -7.57 13.27 0.91
C GLU A 75 -8.79 13.31 -0.01
N LYS A 76 -9.00 14.44 -0.67
CA LYS A 76 -10.15 14.64 -1.57
C LYS A 76 -10.09 13.68 -2.75
N SER A 77 -8.91 13.45 -3.31
CA SER A 77 -8.70 12.48 -4.39
C SER A 77 -9.01 11.08 -3.89
N HIS A 78 -8.50 10.70 -2.72
CA HIS A 78 -8.77 9.39 -2.12
C HIS A 78 -10.25 9.19 -1.80
N GLN A 79 -10.94 10.24 -1.36
CA GLN A 79 -12.38 10.18 -1.10
C GLN A 79 -13.16 9.87 -2.38
N LYS A 80 -12.84 10.57 -3.47
CA LYS A 80 -13.46 10.31 -4.77
C LYS A 80 -13.19 8.92 -5.29
N PHE A 81 -11.95 8.45 -5.13
CA PHE A 81 -11.55 7.11 -5.54
C PHE A 81 -12.31 6.05 -4.74
N THR A 82 -12.38 6.23 -3.43
CA THR A 82 -13.14 5.36 -2.52
C THR A 82 -14.63 5.34 -2.88
N ASP A 83 -15.23 6.49 -3.11
CA ASP A 83 -16.66 6.59 -3.43
C ASP A 83 -16.97 5.89 -4.76
N LYS A 84 -16.06 6.02 -5.74
CA LYS A 84 -16.25 5.44 -7.06
C LYS A 84 -16.23 3.90 -7.04
N PHE A 85 -15.35 3.31 -6.24
CA PHE A 85 -15.13 1.86 -6.24
C PHE A 85 -15.55 1.15 -4.95
N GLY A 86 -15.96 1.89 -3.92
CA GLY A 86 -16.42 1.31 -2.66
C GLY A 86 -15.33 0.67 -1.82
N PHE A 87 -14.17 1.28 -1.75
CA PHE A 87 -13.06 0.74 -0.92
C PHE A 87 -13.42 0.77 0.56
N ARG A 88 -13.14 -0.34 1.25
CA ARG A 88 -13.46 -0.53 2.66
C ARG A 88 -12.26 -0.39 3.58
N PHE A 89 -11.07 -0.20 3.04
CA PHE A 89 -9.84 -0.02 3.80
C PHE A 89 -9.31 1.40 3.67
N ASN A 90 -8.32 1.74 4.49
CA ASN A 90 -7.76 3.09 4.52
C ASN A 90 -6.86 3.36 3.31
N LEU A 91 -7.03 4.55 2.72
CA LEU A 91 -6.10 5.12 1.76
C LEU A 91 -5.47 6.34 2.40
N ILE A 92 -4.15 6.32 2.59
CA ILE A 92 -3.42 7.42 3.24
C ILE A 92 -2.97 8.43 2.20
N ALA A 93 -3.26 9.70 2.45
CA ALA A 93 -2.82 10.83 1.64
C ALA A 93 -1.43 11.27 2.10
N ASP A 94 -0.38 10.75 1.45
CA ASP A 94 1.01 11.08 1.76
C ASP A 94 1.52 12.21 0.87
N THR A 95 0.87 13.37 0.95
CA THR A 95 1.14 14.51 0.07
C THR A 95 2.57 15.03 0.20
N GLU A 96 3.18 14.90 1.39
CA GLU A 96 4.56 15.30 1.63
C GLU A 96 5.56 14.19 1.33
N LYS A 97 5.10 13.02 0.95
CA LYS A 97 5.93 11.87 0.56
C LYS A 97 6.83 11.35 1.69
N GLU A 98 6.47 11.62 2.93
CA GLU A 98 7.26 11.19 4.09
C GLU A 98 7.21 9.67 4.28
N ILE A 99 6.02 9.08 4.17
CA ILE A 99 5.84 7.63 4.31
C ILE A 99 6.47 6.93 3.11
N LEU A 100 6.23 7.45 1.91
CA LEU A 100 6.83 6.93 0.68
C LEU A 100 8.36 6.88 0.78
N GLN A 101 8.97 7.93 1.28
CA GLN A 101 10.43 7.99 1.44
C GLN A 101 10.93 7.06 2.53
N ALA A 102 10.20 6.99 3.67
CA ALA A 102 10.58 6.11 4.77
C ALA A 102 10.62 4.64 4.35
N TYR A 103 9.71 4.24 3.46
CA TYR A 103 9.65 2.86 2.95
C TYR A 103 10.45 2.64 1.67
N GLY A 104 11.14 3.67 1.16
CA GLY A 104 11.89 3.54 -0.09
C GLY A 104 11.02 3.33 -1.33
N ALA A 105 9.75 3.74 -1.27
CA ALA A 105 8.80 3.64 -2.37
C ALA A 105 8.72 4.92 -3.22
N TRP A 106 9.65 5.84 -3.01
CA TRP A 106 9.81 7.05 -3.78
C TRP A 106 11.21 7.08 -4.36
N GLY A 107 11.34 7.22 -5.66
CA GLY A 107 12.64 7.19 -6.28
C GLY A 107 12.61 7.52 -7.75
N GLU A 108 13.76 7.34 -8.41
CA GLU A 108 13.94 7.63 -9.82
C GLU A 108 13.25 6.57 -10.68
N LYS A 109 12.45 7.05 -11.63
CA LYS A 109 11.78 6.23 -12.65
C LYS A 109 12.25 6.70 -14.02
N SER A 110 12.14 5.83 -15.03
CA SER A 110 12.48 6.14 -16.41
C SER A 110 11.28 5.84 -17.32
N MET A 111 10.97 6.78 -18.22
CA MET A 111 9.94 6.61 -19.24
C MET A 111 10.41 7.25 -20.54
N TYR A 112 10.47 6.48 -21.61
CA TYR A 112 10.93 6.95 -22.93
C TYR A 112 12.29 7.66 -22.85
N GLY A 113 13.23 7.11 -22.06
CA GLY A 113 14.56 7.69 -21.88
C GLY A 113 14.64 8.90 -20.97
N LYS A 114 13.52 9.37 -20.45
CA LYS A 114 13.48 10.48 -19.48
C LYS A 114 13.42 9.96 -18.07
N LYS A 115 14.23 10.53 -17.20
CA LYS A 115 14.26 10.20 -15.78
C LYS A 115 13.42 11.21 -14.98
N TYR A 116 12.64 10.71 -14.03
CA TYR A 116 11.84 11.55 -13.14
C TYR A 116 11.66 10.86 -11.80
N MET A 117 11.34 11.65 -10.76
CA MET A 117 11.05 11.11 -9.44
C MET A 117 9.58 10.73 -9.36
N GLY A 118 9.29 9.57 -8.79
CA GLY A 118 7.92 9.10 -8.66
C GLY A 118 7.79 7.94 -7.68
N VAL A 119 6.55 7.47 -7.53
CA VAL A 119 6.26 6.33 -6.68
C VAL A 119 6.73 5.05 -7.36
N LEU A 120 7.52 4.28 -6.62
CA LEU A 120 7.90 2.92 -6.98
C LEU A 120 6.84 1.98 -6.40
N ARG A 121 6.03 1.37 -7.26
CA ARG A 121 4.95 0.47 -6.82
C ARG A 121 5.54 -0.67 -6.02
N THR A 122 5.23 -0.71 -4.73
CA THR A 122 5.81 -1.66 -3.79
C THR A 122 4.75 -2.05 -2.78
N THR A 123 4.72 -3.31 -2.38
CA THR A 123 3.85 -3.80 -1.31
C THR A 123 4.69 -4.43 -0.23
N PHE A 124 4.42 -4.06 1.00
CA PHE A 124 5.04 -4.65 2.19
C PHE A 124 4.00 -5.46 2.94
N VAL A 125 4.35 -6.69 3.32
CA VAL A 125 3.55 -7.48 4.26
C VAL A 125 4.25 -7.39 5.60
N ILE A 126 3.53 -6.87 6.60
CA ILE A 126 4.07 -6.62 7.95
C ILE A 126 3.33 -7.55 8.91
N ASP A 127 4.08 -8.23 9.78
CA ASP A 127 3.50 -9.17 10.72
C ASP A 127 2.90 -8.48 11.96
N GLU A 128 2.34 -9.27 12.87
CA GLU A 128 1.67 -8.78 14.08
C GLU A 128 2.59 -8.00 15.01
N LYS A 129 3.90 -8.20 14.89
CA LYS A 129 4.92 -7.54 15.72
C LYS A 129 5.54 -6.33 15.05
N GLY A 130 5.07 -5.99 13.83
CA GLY A 130 5.62 -4.86 13.08
C GLY A 130 6.88 -5.17 12.30
N ILE A 131 7.15 -6.45 12.04
CA ILE A 131 8.32 -6.90 11.28
C ILE A 131 7.90 -7.17 9.83
N ILE A 132 8.74 -6.76 8.88
CA ILE A 132 8.49 -6.99 7.46
C ILE A 132 8.62 -8.48 7.16
N GLN A 133 7.53 -9.09 6.71
CA GLN A 133 7.44 -10.50 6.38
C GLN A 133 7.75 -10.75 4.90
N GLU A 134 7.35 -9.83 4.02
CA GLU A 134 7.56 -9.93 2.58
C GLU A 134 7.55 -8.58 1.92
N ILE A 135 8.25 -8.45 0.78
CA ILE A 135 8.30 -7.22 -0.02
C ILE A 135 8.06 -7.60 -1.47
N PHE A 136 7.08 -6.94 -2.10
CA PHE A 136 6.77 -7.12 -3.52
C PHE A 136 7.18 -5.85 -4.27
N GLU A 137 8.20 -5.95 -5.09
CA GLU A 137 8.64 -4.84 -5.96
C GLU A 137 8.15 -4.99 -7.39
N LYS A 138 7.71 -6.20 -7.76
CA LYS A 138 7.06 -6.49 -9.04
C LYS A 138 5.62 -6.91 -8.75
N VAL A 139 4.72 -5.95 -8.69
CA VAL A 139 3.33 -6.17 -8.29
C VAL A 139 2.49 -6.59 -9.49
N ASN A 140 1.77 -7.71 -9.34
CA ASN A 140 0.74 -8.11 -10.29
C ASN A 140 -0.55 -7.33 -9.96
N THR A 141 -0.79 -6.22 -10.66
CA THR A 141 -1.92 -5.34 -10.35
C THR A 141 -3.27 -5.98 -10.61
N LYS A 142 -3.35 -6.95 -11.51
CA LYS A 142 -4.62 -7.61 -11.87
C LYS A 142 -5.02 -8.70 -10.89
N ASP A 143 -4.05 -9.29 -10.19
CA ASP A 143 -4.33 -10.37 -9.22
C ASP A 143 -3.33 -10.36 -8.08
N HIS A 144 -3.25 -9.24 -7.40
CA HIS A 144 -2.30 -9.05 -6.32
C HIS A 144 -2.61 -9.93 -5.11
N THR A 145 -3.90 -10.17 -4.85
CA THR A 145 -4.33 -11.06 -3.76
C THR A 145 -3.73 -12.45 -3.91
N ASN A 146 -3.88 -13.09 -5.07
CA ASN A 146 -3.30 -14.42 -5.30
C ASN A 146 -1.78 -14.39 -5.34
N GLN A 147 -1.18 -13.32 -5.84
CA GLN A 147 0.27 -13.16 -5.78
C GLN A 147 0.79 -13.24 -4.35
N ILE A 148 0.14 -12.53 -3.43
CA ILE A 148 0.50 -12.53 -2.01
C ILE A 148 0.23 -13.90 -1.39
N ILE A 149 -0.96 -14.46 -1.62
CA ILE A 149 -1.36 -15.77 -1.09
C ILE A 149 -0.35 -16.85 -1.49
N ASN A 150 0.01 -16.89 -2.77
CA ASN A 150 0.93 -17.90 -3.30
C ASN A 150 2.35 -17.74 -2.73
N THR A 151 2.81 -16.51 -2.59
CA THR A 151 4.15 -16.23 -2.07
C THR A 151 4.26 -16.60 -0.58
N LEU A 152 3.21 -16.35 0.21
CA LEU A 152 3.19 -16.61 1.64
C LEU A 152 2.63 -17.99 2.01
N ASN A 153 2.18 -18.77 1.04
CA ASN A 153 1.55 -20.08 1.27
C ASN A 153 0.33 -20.01 2.21
N LEU A 154 -0.53 -19.07 1.94
CA LEU A 154 -1.74 -18.87 2.75
C LEU A 154 -2.91 -19.75 2.30
#